data_a0a473711ad177c7c3ef1478ba059945
#
_entry.id   a0a473711ad177c7c3ef1478ba059945
#
_cell.length_a   1.000
_cell.length_b   1.000
_cell.length_c   1.000
_cell.angle_alpha   90.00
_cell.angle_beta   90.00
_cell.angle_gamma   90.00
#
_symmetry.space_group_name_H-M   'P 1'
#
loop_
_entity.id
_entity.type
_entity.pdbx_description
1 polymer ?
#
loop_
_entity_poly.entity_id
_entity_poly.type
_entity_poly.pdbx_seq_one_letter_code
_entity_poly.pdbx_strand_id
1 'polypeptide(L)'
;MGTRSKLLALLFCLVCLSCLQLSAQEGGKTLFSLPPFERAVVCIKHFEGLHSWKDYPYVGYGHRLLPGERFTAAMTERQADSLLRADLMKRLMMFKDY
;
A
#
# COMPACT_ATOMS: atom_id res chain seq x y z
N MET A 1 18.60 3.26 -5.94
CA MET A 1 17.21 3.23 -5.52
C MET A 1 16.43 2.01 -5.97
N GLY A 2 16.90 1.26 -6.97
CA GLY A 2 16.26 -0.01 -7.38
C GLY A 2 16.28 -1.09 -6.32
N THR A 3 17.32 -1.09 -5.47
CA THR A 3 17.44 -2.04 -4.35
C THR A 3 16.40 -1.80 -3.25
N ARG A 4 16.03 -0.54 -3.04
CA ARG A 4 15.05 -0.19 -2.01
C ARG A 4 13.64 -0.62 -2.41
N SER A 5 13.29 -0.53 -3.70
CA SER A 5 11.99 -0.98 -4.21
C SER A 5 11.85 -2.50 -4.13
N LYS A 6 12.93 -3.24 -4.41
CA LYS A 6 12.94 -4.71 -4.33
C LYS A 6 12.85 -5.20 -2.89
N LEU A 7 13.54 -4.52 -1.98
CA LEU A 7 13.46 -4.80 -0.54
C LEU A 7 12.06 -4.52 0.01
N LEU A 8 11.46 -3.43 -0.42
CA LEU A 8 10.08 -3.09 -0.06
C LEU A 8 9.09 -4.13 -0.57
N ALA A 9 9.28 -4.64 -1.78
CA ALA A 9 8.42 -5.68 -2.34
C ALA A 9 8.54 -7.00 -1.59
N LEU A 10 9.76 -7.39 -1.17
CA LEU A 10 9.99 -8.58 -0.35
C LEU A 10 9.44 -8.42 1.07
N LEU A 11 9.67 -7.27 1.69
CA LEU A 11 9.09 -6.91 2.98
C LEU A 11 7.56 -6.91 2.91
N PHE A 12 7.02 -6.49 1.78
CA PHE A 12 5.61 -6.48 1.52
C PHE A 12 4.96 -7.85 1.60
N CYS A 13 5.59 -8.87 1.02
CA CYS A 13 5.10 -10.26 1.08
C CYS A 13 5.13 -10.80 2.50
N LEU A 14 6.20 -10.51 3.25
CA LEU A 14 6.34 -10.94 4.65
C LEU A 14 5.34 -10.25 5.57
N VAL A 15 5.13 -8.96 5.36
CA VAL A 15 4.20 -8.18 6.17
C VAL A 15 2.75 -8.55 5.87
N CYS A 16 2.42 -8.92 4.64
CA CYS A 16 1.09 -9.42 4.31
C CYS A 16 0.74 -10.66 5.12
N LEU A 17 1.70 -11.58 5.31
CA LEU A 17 1.51 -12.76 6.16
C LEU A 17 1.31 -12.37 7.63
N SER A 18 2.10 -11.44 8.14
CA SER A 18 1.98 -10.94 9.51
C SER A 18 0.67 -10.20 9.73
N CYS A 19 0.23 -9.41 8.75
CA CYS A 19 -1.02 -8.69 8.78
C CYS A 19 -2.22 -9.63 8.82
N LEU A 20 -2.15 -10.74 8.10
CA LEU A 20 -3.16 -11.79 8.12
C LEU A 20 -3.32 -12.39 9.52
N GLN A 21 -2.21 -12.64 10.20
CA GLN A 21 -2.22 -13.21 11.55
C GLN A 21 -2.76 -12.22 12.59
N LEU A 22 -2.37 -10.95 12.50
CA LEU A 22 -2.81 -9.92 13.42
C LEU A 22 -4.31 -9.64 13.29
N SER A 23 -4.82 -9.58 12.07
CA SER A 23 -6.24 -9.31 11.83
C SER A 23 -7.13 -10.48 12.26
N ALA A 24 -6.64 -11.69 12.24
CA ALA A 24 -7.36 -12.86 12.71
C ALA A 24 -7.61 -12.82 14.23
N GLN A 25 -6.84 -12.05 14.98
CA GLN A 25 -6.93 -11.93 16.43
C GLN A 25 -7.85 -10.78 16.89
N GLU A 26 -8.16 -9.85 16.00
CA GLU A 26 -9.03 -8.72 16.32
C GLU A 26 -10.48 -9.01 15.96
N GLY A 27 -11.16 -9.72 16.81
CA GLY A 27 -12.61 -9.93 16.89
C GLY A 27 -13.46 -9.83 15.63
N GLY A 28 -14.03 -10.88 15.19
CA GLY A 28 -15.24 -10.97 14.39
C GLY A 28 -15.13 -10.74 12.87
N LYS A 29 -14.27 -9.88 12.39
CA LYS A 29 -14.01 -9.72 10.96
C LYS A 29 -12.55 -10.00 10.68
N THR A 30 -12.28 -11.22 10.23
CA THR A 30 -10.93 -11.58 9.81
C THR A 30 -10.62 -10.95 8.48
N LEU A 31 -9.35 -10.65 8.26
CA LEU A 31 -8.84 -10.20 6.97
C LEU A 31 -9.22 -11.17 5.85
N PHE A 32 -9.39 -12.44 6.18
CA PHE A 32 -9.79 -13.49 5.24
C PHE A 32 -11.21 -13.31 4.68
N SER A 33 -12.07 -12.57 5.36
CA SER A 33 -13.42 -12.30 4.84
C SER A 33 -13.44 -11.24 3.74
N LEU A 34 -12.34 -10.52 3.53
CA LEU A 34 -12.24 -9.50 2.50
C LEU A 34 -11.80 -10.12 1.17
N PRO A 35 -12.27 -9.57 0.03
CA PRO A 35 -11.73 -9.94 -1.26
C PRO A 35 -10.22 -9.68 -1.34
N PRO A 36 -9.48 -10.41 -2.19
CA PRO A 36 -8.01 -10.28 -2.26
C PRO A 36 -7.51 -8.86 -2.46
N PHE A 37 -8.17 -8.07 -3.30
CA PHE A 37 -7.80 -6.68 -3.53
C PHE A 37 -7.92 -5.85 -2.24
N GLU A 38 -9.01 -6.00 -1.52
CA GLU A 38 -9.25 -5.28 -0.26
C GLU A 38 -8.28 -5.73 0.82
N ARG A 39 -7.94 -7.01 0.85
CA ARG A 39 -6.90 -7.52 1.76
C ARG A 39 -5.56 -6.84 1.50
N ALA A 40 -5.18 -6.72 0.23
CA ALA A 40 -3.94 -6.05 -0.15
C ALA A 40 -3.94 -4.58 0.30
N VAL A 41 -5.05 -3.88 0.09
CA VAL A 41 -5.20 -2.48 0.51
C VAL A 41 -5.00 -2.34 2.03
N VAL A 42 -5.65 -3.18 2.81
CA VAL A 42 -5.53 -3.16 4.27
C VAL A 42 -4.10 -3.43 4.71
N CYS A 43 -3.46 -4.43 4.13
CA CYS A 43 -2.08 -4.78 4.46
C CYS A 43 -1.11 -3.65 4.14
N ILE A 44 -1.26 -3.02 2.97
CA ILE A 44 -0.41 -1.90 2.56
C ILE A 44 -0.56 -0.73 3.51
N LYS A 45 -1.80 -0.36 3.84
CA LYS A 45 -2.07 0.74 4.76
C LYS A 45 -1.44 0.48 6.14
N HIS A 46 -1.57 -0.74 6.61
CA HIS A 46 -1.01 -1.13 7.91
C HIS A 46 0.52 -1.04 7.92
N PHE A 47 1.14 -1.51 6.86
CA PHE A 47 2.60 -1.53 6.75
C PHE A 47 3.19 -0.15 6.50
N GLU A 48 2.67 0.56 5.50
CA GLU A 48 3.22 1.85 5.09
C GLU A 48 2.85 2.98 6.06
N GLY A 49 1.62 2.96 6.58
CA GLY A 49 1.10 4.12 7.29
C GLY A 49 0.90 5.31 6.36
N LEU A 50 0.20 6.31 6.82
CA LEU A 50 -0.01 7.54 6.07
C LEU A 50 1.23 8.43 6.17
N HIS A 51 1.87 8.67 5.03
CA HIS A 51 3.12 9.44 4.98
C HIS A 51 2.87 10.92 5.25
N SER A 52 3.84 11.55 5.90
CA SER A 52 3.85 12.98 6.17
C SER A 52 4.86 13.69 5.24
N TRP A 53 4.96 15.01 5.37
CA TRP A 53 5.93 15.79 4.61
C TRP A 53 7.38 15.32 4.80
N LYS A 54 7.67 14.67 5.92
CA LYS A 54 9.01 14.12 6.21
C LYS A 54 9.39 12.97 5.29
N ASP A 55 8.41 12.33 4.70
CA ASP A 55 8.62 11.14 3.88
C ASP A 55 8.79 11.47 2.39
N TYR A 56 8.78 12.76 2.04
CA TYR A 56 8.97 13.20 0.66
C TYR A 56 10.20 12.51 0.03
N PRO A 57 10.15 11.99 -1.18
CA PRO A 57 9.10 12.14 -2.21
C PRO A 57 7.98 11.09 -2.17
N TYR A 58 7.78 10.44 -1.04
CA TYR A 58 6.69 9.49 -0.84
C TYR A 58 5.50 10.19 -0.21
N VAL A 59 4.33 10.00 -0.79
CA VAL A 59 3.08 10.59 -0.32
C VAL A 59 2.02 9.52 -0.12
N GLY A 60 0.98 9.82 0.64
CA GLY A 60 -0.10 8.88 0.89
C GLY A 60 0.39 7.61 1.57
N TYR A 61 0.04 6.46 1.02
CA TYR A 61 0.46 5.16 1.54
C TYR A 61 1.64 4.60 0.72
N GLY A 62 2.69 5.39 0.57
CA GLY A 62 3.92 4.95 -0.07
C GLY A 62 4.00 5.18 -1.58
N HIS A 63 3.18 6.07 -2.11
CA HIS A 63 3.30 6.46 -3.51
C HIS A 63 4.50 7.38 -3.70
N ARG A 64 5.43 6.98 -4.56
CA ARG A 64 6.56 7.84 -4.93
C ARG A 64 6.12 8.79 -6.03
N LEU A 65 6.31 10.09 -5.79
CA LEU A 65 6.00 11.12 -6.78
C LEU A 65 6.78 10.91 -8.06
N LEU A 66 6.07 10.87 -9.18
CA LEU A 66 6.64 10.82 -10.51
C LEU A 66 6.82 12.24 -11.05
N PRO A 67 7.73 12.43 -12.04
CA PRO A 67 7.89 13.74 -12.66
C PRO A 67 6.55 14.25 -13.21
N GLY A 68 6.21 15.48 -12.86
CA GLY A 68 4.96 16.12 -13.29
C GLY A 68 3.76 15.89 -12.39
N GLU A 69 3.83 14.95 -11.44
CA GLU A 69 2.75 14.76 -10.49
C GLU A 69 2.73 15.86 -9.42
N ARG A 70 1.52 16.30 -9.07
CA ARG A 70 1.31 17.41 -8.12
C ARG A 70 0.48 16.98 -6.92
N PHE A 71 0.95 15.97 -6.22
CA PHE A 71 0.33 15.57 -4.96
C PHE A 71 1.03 16.29 -3.81
N THR A 72 0.26 16.76 -2.84
CA THR A 72 0.81 17.42 -1.66
C THR A 72 1.19 16.38 -0.60
N ALA A 73 2.21 16.72 0.20
CA ALA A 73 2.60 15.89 1.32
C ALA A 73 1.54 15.84 2.43
N ALA A 74 0.61 16.79 2.42
CA ALA A 74 -0.52 16.85 3.36
C ALA A 74 -1.77 16.18 2.78
N MET A 75 -1.59 15.03 2.16
CA MET A 75 -2.68 14.28 1.55
C MET A 75 -3.65 13.75 2.62
N THR A 76 -4.96 13.87 2.38
CA THR A 76 -5.96 13.29 3.27
C THR A 76 -5.96 11.75 3.12
N GLU A 77 -6.49 11.06 4.15
CA GLU A 77 -6.63 9.60 4.09
C GLU A 77 -7.43 9.17 2.86
N ARG A 78 -8.50 9.88 2.54
CA ARG A 78 -9.35 9.57 1.39
C ARG A 78 -8.59 9.70 0.06
N GLN A 79 -7.79 10.74 -0.08
CA GLN A 79 -6.95 10.94 -1.26
C GLN A 79 -5.88 9.85 -1.34
N ALA A 80 -5.26 9.54 -0.21
CA ALA A 80 -4.24 8.51 -0.12
C ALA A 80 -4.80 7.12 -0.44
N ASP A 81 -6.01 6.81 0.03
CA ASP A 81 -6.71 5.58 -0.29
C ASP A 81 -6.96 5.45 -1.80
N SER A 82 -7.47 6.50 -2.42
CA SER A 82 -7.73 6.50 -3.85
C SER A 82 -6.45 6.30 -4.67
N LEU A 83 -5.38 6.96 -4.28
CA LEU A 83 -4.08 6.84 -4.94
C LEU A 83 -3.50 5.44 -4.79
N LEU A 84 -3.59 4.87 -3.58
CA LEU A 84 -3.14 3.51 -3.32
C LEU A 84 -3.88 2.49 -4.19
N ARG A 85 -5.20 2.61 -4.29
CA ARG A 85 -6.02 1.71 -5.11
C ARG A 85 -5.67 1.82 -6.59
N ALA A 86 -5.43 3.03 -7.08
CA ALA A 86 -5.00 3.27 -8.46
C ALA A 86 -3.64 2.63 -8.73
N ASP A 87 -2.69 2.80 -7.82
CA ASP A 87 -1.34 2.21 -7.94
C ASP A 87 -1.39 0.70 -7.93
N LEU A 88 -2.18 0.12 -7.03
CA LEU A 88 -2.33 -1.32 -6.91
C LEU A 88 -2.99 -1.91 -8.17
N MET A 89 -3.99 -1.23 -8.71
CA MET A 89 -4.65 -1.66 -9.94
C MET A 89 -3.68 -1.64 -11.13
N LYS A 90 -2.85 -0.62 -11.25
CA LYS A 90 -1.82 -0.55 -12.29
C LYS A 90 -0.87 -1.74 -12.22
N ARG A 91 -0.43 -2.10 -11.02
CA ARG A 91 0.47 -3.22 -10.82
C ARG A 91 -0.18 -4.55 -11.18
N LEU A 92 -1.44 -4.74 -10.82
CA LEU A 92 -2.20 -5.93 -11.18
C LEU A 92 -2.35 -6.07 -12.68
N MET A 93 -2.60 -4.98 -13.39
CA MET A 93 -2.70 -4.99 -14.85
C MET A 93 -1.37 -5.32 -15.50
N MET A 94 -0.26 -4.89 -14.92
CA MET A 94 1.08 -5.25 -15.41
C MET A 94 1.34 -6.75 -15.28
N PHE A 95 0.87 -7.38 -14.21
CA PHE A 95 1.05 -8.82 -13.99
C PHE A 95 0.10 -9.67 -14.84
N LYS A 96 -0.99 -9.11 -15.32
CA LYS A 96 -1.98 -9.84 -16.12
C LYS A 96 -1.41 -10.34 -17.45
N ASP A 97 -0.37 -9.71 -17.95
CA ASP A 97 0.26 -10.07 -19.23
C ASP A 97 1.38 -11.12 -19.08
N TYR A 98 1.60 -11.58 -17.87
CA TYR A 98 2.49 -12.68 -17.57
C TYR A 98 1.65 -13.94 -17.36
#